data_363d68259f8b377483dd9905416a563c
#
_entry.id   363d68259f8b377483dd9905416a563c
#
_cell.length_a   1.000
_cell.length_b   1.000
_cell.length_c   1.000
_cell.angle_alpha   90.00
_cell.angle_beta   90.00
_cell.angle_gamma   90.00
#
_symmetry.space_group_name_H-M   'P 1'
#
loop_
_entity.id
_entity.type
_entity.pdbx_description
1 polymer ?
#
loop_
_entity_poly.entity_id
_entity_poly.type
_entity_poly.pdbx_seq_one_letter_code
_entity_poly.pdbx_strand_id
1 'polypeptide(L)'
;MRVQVLNPVARKVEEHGSLAPRLKSLEGKHIGLYWNFKAGGDAALKRVGELLAARFPGISTKLYTGSIGGSNHFVTSEDARRIAGEAVGMIGSTAD
;
A
#
# COMPACT_ATOMS: atom_id res chain seq x y z
N MET A 1 -0.63 -52.22 0.97
CA MET A 1 0.20 -51.03 1.06
C MET A 1 -0.66 -49.80 1.41
N ARG A 2 -0.23 -49.03 2.37
CA ARG A 2 -0.96 -47.85 2.80
C ARG A 2 -0.24 -46.60 2.23
N VAL A 3 -0.99 -45.79 1.48
CA VAL A 3 -0.46 -44.54 0.92
C VAL A 3 -1.10 -43.37 1.66
N GLN A 4 -0.26 -42.49 2.15
CA GLN A 4 -0.71 -41.26 2.79
C GLN A 4 -0.38 -40.07 1.90
N VAL A 5 -1.40 -39.29 1.57
CA VAL A 5 -1.27 -38.10 0.76
C VAL A 5 -1.55 -36.87 1.60
N LEU A 6 -0.62 -35.91 1.59
CA LEU A 6 -0.81 -34.64 2.27
C LEU A 6 -1.68 -33.73 1.44
N ASN A 7 -2.63 -33.08 2.07
CA ASN A 7 -3.47 -32.07 1.42
C ASN A 7 -2.72 -30.72 1.48
N PRO A 8 -2.32 -30.15 0.32
CA PRO A 8 -1.53 -28.92 0.29
C PRO A 8 -2.37 -27.65 0.45
N VAL A 9 -3.43 -27.70 1.23
CA VAL A 9 -4.28 -26.54 1.51
C VAL A 9 -3.69 -25.77 2.71
N ALA A 10 -3.45 -24.48 2.52
CA ALA A 10 -3.00 -23.62 3.61
C ALA A 10 -4.10 -23.47 4.67
N ARG A 11 -3.70 -23.48 5.93
CA ARG A 11 -4.63 -23.18 7.02
C ARG A 11 -4.95 -21.70 7.03
N LYS A 12 -6.23 -21.40 7.11
CA LYS A 12 -6.70 -20.03 7.27
C LYS A 12 -6.43 -19.59 8.72
N VAL A 13 -5.66 -18.54 8.89
CA VAL A 13 -5.45 -17.90 10.19
C VAL A 13 -6.42 -16.72 10.27
N GLU A 14 -7.27 -16.72 11.30
CA GLU A 14 -8.15 -15.60 11.56
C GLU A 14 -7.42 -14.59 12.45
N GLU A 15 -7.22 -13.39 11.93
CA GLU A 15 -6.73 -12.27 12.70
C GLU A 15 -7.89 -11.34 13.00
N HIS A 16 -8.02 -10.94 14.26
CA HIS A 16 -9.03 -9.99 14.69
C HIS A 16 -8.41 -8.60 14.82
N GLY A 17 -8.96 -7.66 14.09
CA GLY A 17 -8.54 -6.27 14.12
C GLY A 17 -9.70 -5.35 13.86
N SER A 18 -9.53 -4.08 14.16
CA SER A 18 -10.51 -3.05 13.82
C SER A 18 -10.02 -2.25 12.63
N LEU A 19 -10.95 -1.77 11.81
CA LEU A 19 -10.64 -0.86 10.72
C LEU A 19 -10.23 0.50 11.28
N ALA A 20 -9.31 1.17 10.59
CA ALA A 20 -8.95 2.54 10.92
C ALA A 20 -10.19 3.45 10.78
N PRO A 21 -10.30 4.49 11.63
CA PRO A 21 -11.38 5.46 11.50
C PRO A 21 -11.39 6.10 10.10
N ARG A 22 -12.58 6.31 9.56
CA ARG A 22 -12.73 6.98 8.26
C ARG A 22 -12.41 8.46 8.39
N LEU A 23 -11.71 8.99 7.40
CA LEU A 23 -11.49 10.42 7.30
C LEU A 23 -12.78 11.11 6.85
N LYS A 24 -13.10 12.26 7.43
CA LYS A 24 -14.27 13.03 7.04
C LYS A 24 -14.10 13.70 5.68
N SER A 25 -12.88 14.09 5.35
CA SER A 25 -12.52 14.72 4.07
C SER A 25 -11.07 14.43 3.73
N LEU A 26 -10.76 14.45 2.45
CA LEU A 26 -9.38 14.36 1.94
C LEU A 26 -8.77 15.74 1.67
N GLU A 27 -9.55 16.81 1.79
CA GLU A 27 -9.05 18.17 1.56
C GLU A 27 -7.93 18.53 2.53
N GLY A 28 -6.84 19.06 2.00
CA GLY A 28 -5.68 19.47 2.78
C GLY A 28 -4.89 18.31 3.42
N LYS A 29 -5.22 17.07 3.11
CA LYS A 29 -4.56 15.90 3.69
C LYS A 29 -3.39 15.44 2.83
N HIS A 30 -2.45 14.71 3.46
CA HIS A 30 -1.35 14.08 2.77
C HIS A 30 -1.62 12.59 2.60
N ILE A 31 -1.63 12.12 1.34
CA ILE A 31 -1.88 10.73 0.96
C ILE A 31 -0.62 10.13 0.37
N GLY A 32 -0.21 8.99 0.89
CA GLY A 32 0.90 8.24 0.32
C GLY A 32 0.44 7.40 -0.87
N LEU A 33 1.30 7.34 -1.88
CA LEU A 33 1.13 6.48 -3.04
C LEU A 33 2.22 5.41 -2.97
N TYR A 34 1.86 4.17 -2.68
CA TYR A 34 2.83 3.11 -2.48
C TYR A 34 3.05 2.30 -3.76
N TRP A 35 4.30 2.25 -4.19
CA TRP A 35 4.76 1.54 -5.37
C TRP A 35 5.71 0.42 -4.98
N ASN A 36 5.49 -0.80 -5.51
CA ASN A 36 6.35 -1.96 -5.24
C ASN A 36 7.58 -2.05 -6.17
N PHE A 37 7.90 -0.99 -6.88
CA PHE A 37 9.02 -0.86 -7.80
C PHE A 37 8.87 -1.65 -9.11
N LYS A 38 7.69 -2.15 -9.43
CA LYS A 38 7.40 -2.80 -10.71
C LYS A 38 6.94 -1.77 -11.74
N ALA A 39 7.44 -1.90 -12.97
CA ALA A 39 7.12 -0.99 -14.06
C ALA A 39 5.61 -0.92 -14.32
N GLY A 40 5.10 0.26 -14.53
CA GLY A 40 3.68 0.52 -14.77
C GLY A 40 2.89 0.95 -13.54
N GLY A 41 3.26 0.46 -12.36
CA GLY A 41 2.59 0.85 -11.11
C GLY A 41 2.82 2.31 -10.74
N ASP A 42 4.00 2.82 -10.99
CA ASP A 42 4.36 4.23 -10.79
C ASP A 42 3.52 5.17 -11.68
N ALA A 43 3.34 4.83 -12.95
CA ALA A 43 2.52 5.60 -13.88
C ALA A 43 1.05 5.63 -13.45
N ALA A 44 0.50 4.49 -13.01
CA ALA A 44 -0.86 4.39 -12.50
C ALA A 44 -1.04 5.26 -11.25
N LEU A 45 -0.11 5.20 -10.31
CA LEU A 45 -0.16 5.99 -9.08
C LEU A 45 0.00 7.49 -9.36
N LYS A 46 0.84 7.87 -10.30
CA LYS A 46 0.97 9.27 -10.72
C LYS A 46 -0.37 9.81 -11.23
N ARG A 47 -1.07 9.02 -12.05
CA ARG A 47 -2.40 9.41 -12.55
C ARG A 47 -3.43 9.53 -11.42
N VAL A 48 -3.40 8.61 -10.46
CA VAL A 48 -4.25 8.69 -9.26
C VAL A 48 -3.98 9.99 -8.50
N GLY A 49 -2.72 10.34 -8.30
CA GLY A 49 -2.33 11.58 -7.64
C GLY A 49 -2.84 12.83 -8.36
N GLU A 50 -2.75 12.86 -9.68
CA GLU A 50 -3.29 13.95 -10.50
C GLU A 50 -4.81 14.10 -10.36
N LEU A 51 -5.54 12.98 -10.39
CA LEU A 51 -6.99 12.98 -10.23
C LEU A 51 -7.41 13.40 -8.81
N LEU A 52 -6.69 12.97 -7.79
CA LEU A 52 -6.95 13.41 -6.42
C LEU A 52 -6.73 14.91 -6.26
N ALA A 53 -5.64 15.43 -6.82
CA ALA A 53 -5.34 16.85 -6.78
C ALA A 53 -6.41 17.69 -7.48
N ALA A 54 -6.97 17.20 -8.57
CA ALA A 54 -8.05 17.88 -9.29
C ALA A 54 -9.38 17.86 -8.51
N ARG A 55 -9.61 16.82 -7.71
CA ARG A 55 -10.89 16.61 -7.00
C ARG A 55 -10.93 17.21 -5.60
N PHE A 56 -9.81 17.19 -4.89
CA PHE A 56 -9.75 17.60 -3.49
C PHE A 56 -8.77 18.76 -3.30
N PRO A 57 -9.26 19.97 -2.97
CA PRO A 57 -8.39 21.12 -2.79
C PRO A 57 -7.38 20.90 -1.66
N GLY A 58 -6.13 21.29 -1.93
CA GLY A 58 -5.07 21.23 -0.93
C GLY A 58 -4.54 19.84 -0.61
N ILE A 59 -5.03 18.79 -1.25
CA ILE A 59 -4.47 17.44 -1.07
C ILE A 59 -3.04 17.40 -1.56
N SER A 60 -2.19 16.71 -0.84
CA SER A 60 -0.82 16.42 -1.28
C SER A 60 -0.60 14.92 -1.37
N THR A 61 0.21 14.52 -2.33
CA THR A 61 0.56 13.11 -2.53
C THR A 61 2.07 12.96 -2.65
N LYS A 62 2.57 11.82 -2.24
CA LYS A 62 3.98 11.47 -2.38
C LYS A 62 4.10 9.98 -2.71
N LEU A 63 4.98 9.65 -3.63
CA LEU A 63 5.29 8.27 -3.99
C LEU A 63 6.24 7.68 -2.95
N TYR A 64 5.86 6.54 -2.40
CA TYR A 64 6.67 5.77 -1.46
C TYR A 64 6.99 4.41 -2.04
N THR A 65 8.12 3.87 -1.68
CA THR A 65 8.49 2.49 -1.97
C THR A 65 9.24 1.90 -0.77
N GLY A 66 9.23 0.58 -0.65
CA GLY A 66 9.97 -0.10 0.41
C GLY A 66 11.48 0.03 0.22
N SER A 67 12.22 -0.02 1.31
CA SER A 67 13.68 0.17 1.30
C SER A 67 14.47 -1.11 1.05
N ILE A 68 13.84 -2.28 1.14
CA ILE A 68 14.50 -3.57 0.96
C ILE A 68 14.11 -4.20 -0.37
N GLY A 69 15.11 -4.68 -1.09
CA GLY A 69 14.93 -5.49 -2.29
C GLY A 69 15.61 -4.92 -3.52
N GLY A 70 15.67 -5.74 -4.58
CA GLY A 70 16.21 -5.36 -5.88
C GLY A 70 15.09 -5.02 -6.87
N SER A 71 14.54 -6.04 -7.53
CA SER A 71 13.46 -5.86 -8.50
C SER A 71 12.08 -5.63 -7.86
N ASN A 72 11.91 -6.04 -6.62
CA ASN A 72 10.78 -5.73 -5.77
C ASN A 72 11.27 -5.00 -4.53
N HIS A 73 10.56 -3.96 -4.12
CA HIS A 73 10.85 -3.28 -2.87
C HIS A 73 9.82 -3.65 -1.82
N PHE A 74 10.30 -4.01 -0.63
CA PHE A 74 9.46 -4.42 0.50
C PHE A 74 9.52 -3.38 1.61
N VAL A 75 8.39 -3.21 2.29
CA VAL A 75 8.27 -2.29 3.43
C VAL A 75 8.86 -2.95 4.66
N THR A 76 9.75 -2.23 5.34
CA THR A 76 10.21 -2.57 6.68
C THR A 76 9.30 -1.96 7.73
N SER A 77 9.43 -2.40 8.98
CA SER A 77 8.70 -1.76 10.10
C SER A 77 9.09 -0.29 10.27
N GLU A 78 10.34 0.05 9.96
CA GLU A 78 10.82 1.43 9.99
C GLU A 78 10.18 2.27 8.88
N ASP A 79 10.12 1.73 7.66
CA ASP A 79 9.41 2.37 6.54
C ASP A 79 7.96 2.64 6.89
N ALA A 80 7.27 1.65 7.45
CA ALA A 80 5.87 1.78 7.83
C ALA A 80 5.65 2.89 8.87
N ARG A 81 6.52 2.97 9.87
CA ARG A 81 6.45 4.02 10.89
C ARG A 81 6.68 5.41 10.30
N ARG A 82 7.66 5.53 9.41
CA ARG A 82 7.97 6.79 8.74
C ARG A 82 6.78 7.26 7.89
N ILE A 83 6.23 6.38 7.08
CA ILE A 83 5.10 6.70 6.22
C ILE A 83 3.85 7.06 7.05
N ALA A 84 3.59 6.31 8.11
CA ALA A 84 2.47 6.57 9.01
C ALA A 84 2.58 7.92 9.73
N GLY A 85 3.81 8.40 9.96
CA GLY A 85 4.04 9.73 10.52
C GLY A 85 3.83 10.87 9.52
N GLU A 86 3.88 10.59 8.21
CA GLU A 86 3.75 11.60 7.16
C GLU A 86 2.35 11.61 6.53
N ALA A 87 1.76 10.44 6.28
CA ALA A 87 0.53 10.30 5.51
C ALA A 87 -0.63 9.82 6.40
N VAL A 88 -1.83 10.33 6.13
CA VAL A 88 -3.06 9.91 6.83
C VAL A 88 -3.73 8.71 6.16
N GLY A 89 -3.32 8.38 4.95
CA GLY A 89 -3.81 7.24 4.20
C GLY A 89 -2.86 6.87 3.08
N MET A 90 -3.02 5.66 2.56
CA MET A 90 -2.16 5.13 1.50
C MET A 90 -3.01 4.51 0.40
N ILE A 91 -2.55 4.68 -0.83
CA ILE A 91 -3.07 3.97 -2.00
C ILE A 91 -1.91 3.17 -2.58
N GLY A 92 -2.07 1.85 -2.66
CA GLY A 92 -1.06 0.96 -3.18
C GLY A 92 -1.36 0.50 -4.60
N SER A 93 -0.31 0.27 -5.36
CA SER A 93 -0.38 -0.34 -6.68
C SER A 93 0.63 -1.48 -6.74
N THR A 94 0.18 -2.61 -7.22
CA THR A 94 1.06 -3.74 -7.51
C THR A 94 1.05 -3.99 -9.01
N ALA A 95 2.23 -4.09 -9.59
CA ALA A 95 2.41 -4.49 -10.97
C ALA A 95 3.32 -5.70 -11.01
N ASP A 96 3.22 -6.47 -12.06
CA ASP A 96 3.99 -7.69 -12.22
C ASP A 96 5.07 -7.54 -13.29
#